data_6212b9f447b47e11ff5de2df0d390301
#
_entry.id   6212b9f447b47e11ff5de2df0d390301
#
_cell.length_a   1.000
_cell.length_b   1.000
_cell.length_c   1.000
_cell.angle_alpha   90.00
_cell.angle_beta   90.00
_cell.angle_gamma   90.00
#
_symmetry.space_group_name_H-M   'P 1'
#
loop_
_entity.id
_entity.type
_entity.pdbx_description
1 polymer ?
#
loop_
_entity_poly.entity_id
_entity_poly.type
_entity_poly.pdbx_seq_one_letter_code
_entity_poly.pdbx_strand_id
1 'polypeptide(L)' 'MKIIETLNTKIDRLIHDYDKLRLENLALQQELDSMKNENDELIRNNQDMFLRIDSTLTLIKARNSGE' A
#
# COMPACT_ATOMS: atom_id res chain seq x y z
N MET A 1 -38.19 -31.25 5.31
CA MET A 1 -37.31 -32.10 6.13
C MET A 1 -36.24 -31.26 6.79
N LYS A 2 -36.04 -31.48 8.07
CA LYS A 2 -35.14 -30.69 8.91
C LYS A 2 -33.69 -30.73 8.43
N ILE A 3 -33.22 -31.85 7.91
CA ILE A 3 -31.86 -32.02 7.39
C ILE A 3 -31.65 -31.17 6.16
N ILE A 4 -32.61 -31.11 5.25
CA ILE A 4 -32.53 -30.33 4.02
C ILE A 4 -32.52 -28.83 4.35
N GLU A 5 -33.34 -28.40 5.29
CA GLU A 5 -33.39 -27.02 5.74
C GLU A 5 -32.08 -26.59 6.39
N THR A 6 -31.52 -27.45 7.24
CA THR A 6 -30.24 -27.20 7.88
C THR A 6 -29.11 -27.10 6.84
N LEU A 7 -29.12 -28.00 5.86
CA LEU A 7 -28.13 -28.00 4.79
C LEU A 7 -28.23 -26.74 3.93
N ASN A 8 -29.43 -26.34 3.56
CA ASN A 8 -29.67 -25.12 2.80
C ASN A 8 -29.19 -23.88 3.56
N THR A 9 -29.46 -23.82 4.85
CA THR A 9 -28.98 -22.73 5.71
C THR A 9 -27.46 -22.66 5.73
N LYS A 10 -26.79 -23.80 5.82
CA LYS A 10 -25.33 -23.87 5.80
C LYS A 10 -24.76 -23.44 4.45
N ILE A 11 -25.40 -23.84 3.35
CA ILE A 11 -25.00 -23.46 2.01
C ILE A 11 -25.14 -21.94 1.83
N ASP A 12 -26.26 -21.37 2.25
CA ASP A 12 -26.48 -19.92 2.16
C ASP A 12 -25.43 -19.16 2.97
N ARG A 13 -25.09 -19.66 4.15
CA ARG A 13 -24.05 -19.05 4.98
C ARG A 13 -22.67 -19.12 4.32
N LEU A 14 -22.33 -20.24 3.72
CA LEU A 14 -21.08 -20.40 2.98
C LEU A 14 -20.98 -19.44 1.80
N ILE A 15 -22.06 -19.28 1.06
CA ILE A 15 -22.12 -18.33 -0.06
C ILE A 15 -21.92 -16.91 0.45
N HIS A 16 -22.59 -16.54 1.53
CA HIS A 16 -22.46 -15.25 2.14
C HIS A 16 -21.03 -14.99 2.62
N ASP A 17 -20.43 -15.95 3.31
CA ASP A 17 -19.05 -15.85 3.81
C ASP A 17 -18.05 -15.75 2.66
N TYR A 18 -18.26 -16.52 1.60
CA TYR A 18 -17.42 -16.45 0.41
C TYR A 18 -17.45 -15.06 -0.22
N ASP A 19 -18.65 -14.51 -0.42
CA ASP A 19 -18.78 -13.17 -1.00
C ASP A 19 -18.12 -12.11 -0.12
N LYS A 20 -18.29 -12.21 1.18
CA LYS A 20 -17.67 -11.30 2.14
C LYS A 20 -16.15 -11.35 2.05
N LEU A 21 -15.59 -12.57 2.05
CA LEU A 21 -14.14 -12.76 1.95
C LEU A 21 -13.61 -12.26 0.62
N ARG A 22 -14.35 -12.45 -0.46
CA ARG A 22 -13.95 -11.96 -1.78
C ARG A 22 -13.87 -10.45 -1.80
N LEU A 23 -14.84 -9.77 -1.21
CA LEU A 23 -14.86 -8.31 -1.12
C LEU A 23 -13.74 -7.78 -0.22
N GLU A 24 -13.52 -8.45 0.91
CA GLU A 24 -12.41 -8.10 1.81
C GLU A 24 -11.06 -8.27 1.12
N ASN A 25 -10.90 -9.35 0.36
CA ASN A 25 -9.67 -9.62 -0.39
C ASN A 25 -9.43 -8.53 -1.44
N LEU A 26 -10.47 -8.14 -2.17
CA LEU A 26 -10.38 -7.08 -3.16
C LEU A 26 -9.99 -5.74 -2.51
N ALA A 27 -10.61 -5.42 -1.38
CA ALA A 27 -10.29 -4.20 -0.63
C ALA A 27 -8.85 -4.19 -0.14
N LEU A 28 -8.36 -5.34 0.36
CA LEU A 28 -6.97 -5.48 0.79
C LEU A 28 -5.98 -5.33 -0.37
N GLN A 29 -6.30 -5.85 -1.54
CA GLN A 29 -5.47 -5.68 -2.73
C GLN A 29 -5.39 -4.21 -3.14
N GLN A 30 -6.50 -3.49 -3.11
CA GLN A 30 -6.52 -2.07 -3.40
C GLN A 30 -5.70 -1.26 -2.39
N GLU A 31 -5.80 -1.63 -1.11
CA GLU A 31 -5.02 -1.00 -0.05
C GLU A 31 -3.51 -1.25 -0.24
N LEU A 32 -3.13 -2.48 -0.59
CA LEU A 32 -1.74 -2.82 -0.89
C LEU A 32 -1.20 -2.01 -2.06
N ASP A 33 -1.97 -1.87 -3.14
CA ASP A 33 -1.56 -1.08 -4.29
C ASP A 33 -1.37 0.39 -3.92
N SER A 34 -2.27 0.94 -3.11
CA SER A 34 -2.18 2.30 -2.61
C SER A 34 -0.94 2.50 -1.76
N MET A 35 -0.66 1.59 -0.84
CA MET A 35 0.53 1.64 0.02
C MET A 35 1.81 1.51 -0.79
N LYS A 36 1.81 0.68 -1.81
CA LYS A 36 2.95 0.53 -2.71
C LYS A 36 3.24 1.83 -3.44
N ASN A 37 2.20 2.49 -3.95
CA ASN A 37 2.35 3.77 -4.62
C ASN A 37 2.87 4.85 -3.68
N GLU A 38 2.35 4.91 -2.45
CA GLU A 38 2.82 5.83 -1.42
C GLU A 38 4.29 5.58 -1.07
N ASN A 39 4.67 4.32 -0.96
CA ASN A 39 6.05 3.93 -0.67
C ASN A 39 6.99 4.38 -1.79
N ASP A 40 6.60 4.16 -3.05
CA ASP A 40 7.38 4.60 -4.20
C ASP A 40 7.55 6.13 -4.21
N GLU A 41 6.49 6.85 -3.87
CA GLU A 41 6.51 8.31 -3.77
C GLU A 41 7.45 8.79 -2.67
N LEU A 42 7.40 8.16 -1.50
CA LEU A 42 8.29 8.47 -0.39
C LEU A 42 9.76 8.22 -0.74
N ILE A 43 10.04 7.15 -1.46
CA ILE A 43 11.40 6.83 -1.93
C ILE A 43 11.89 7.94 -2.86
N ARG A 44 11.08 8.36 -3.81
CA ARG A 44 11.43 9.44 -4.73
C ARG A 44 11.67 10.76 -3.98
N ASN A 45 10.80 11.09 -3.04
CA ASN A 45 10.96 12.31 -2.24
C ASN A 45 12.23 12.27 -1.41
N ASN A 46 12.58 11.13 -0.85
CA ASN A 46 13.82 10.95 -0.09
C ASN A 46 15.05 11.11 -0.99
N GLN A 47 15.02 10.57 -2.20
CA GLN A 47 16.10 10.72 -3.17
C GLN A 47 16.26 12.18 -3.59
N ASP A 48 15.17 12.88 -3.86
CA ASP A 48 15.19 14.30 -4.19
C ASP A 48 15.78 15.14 -3.06
N MET A 49 15.37 14.86 -1.84
CA MET A 49 15.87 15.55 -0.66
C MET A 49 17.38 15.32 -0.48
N PHE A 50 17.82 14.09 -0.67
CA PHE A 50 19.23 13.73 -0.59
C PHE A 50 20.05 14.50 -1.64
N LEU A 51 19.55 14.56 -2.88
CA LEU A 51 20.23 15.30 -3.94
C LEU A 51 20.30 16.80 -3.67
N ARG A 52 19.27 17.38 -3.08
CA ARG A 52 19.27 18.79 -2.69
C ARG A 52 20.29 19.07 -1.59
N ILE A 53 20.36 18.19 -0.60
CA ILE A 53 21.35 18.31 0.48
C ILE A 53 22.75 18.21 -0.10
N ASP A 54 22.99 17.23 -0.96
CA ASP A 54 24.29 17.02 -1.59
C ASP A 54 24.71 18.23 -2.45
N SER A 55 23.80 18.76 -3.24
CA SER A 55 24.04 19.96 -4.03
C SER A 55 24.37 21.18 -3.16
N THR A 56 23.65 21.34 -2.07
CA THR A 56 23.88 22.43 -1.12
C THR A 56 25.26 22.32 -0.48
N LEU A 57 25.64 21.12 -0.05
CA LEU A 57 26.97 20.88 0.51
C LEU A 57 28.07 21.15 -0.48
N THR A 58 27.88 20.76 -1.73
CA THR A 58 28.85 21.02 -2.80
C THR A 58 29.03 22.51 -3.03
N LEU A 59 27.94 23.28 -3.05
CA LEU A 59 27.99 24.73 -3.17
C LEU A 59 28.71 25.38 -1.99
N ILE A 60 28.45 24.95 -0.79
CA ILE A 60 29.13 25.47 0.41
C ILE A 60 30.61 25.19 0.36
N LYS A 61 31.02 23.99 -0.02
CA LYS A 61 32.43 23.61 -0.15
C LYS A 61 33.14 24.45 -1.21
N ALA A 62 32.50 24.63 -2.36
CA ALA A 62 33.05 25.44 -3.43
C ALA A 62 33.22 26.91 -3.01
N ARG A 63 32.25 27.44 -2.28
CA ARG A 63 32.32 28.81 -1.75
C ARG A 63 33.44 28.98 -0.74
N ASN A 64 33.58 28.03 0.16
CA ASN A 64 34.64 28.08 1.17
C ASN A 64 36.01 27.90 0.57
N SER A 65 36.15 27.13 -0.52
CA SER A 65 37.41 26.92 -1.20
C SER A 65 37.81 28.13 -2.06
N GLY A 66 36.86 28.94 -2.46
CA GLY A 66 37.10 30.15 -3.27
C GLY A 66 37.59 31.35 -2.48
N GLU A 67 37.54 31.23 -1.16
CA GLU A 67 38.05 32.27 -0.28
C GLU A 67 39.51 32.06 0.01
#